data_c88ee5bca8b3593f383944b7ff29cabe
#
_entry.id   c88ee5bca8b3593f383944b7ff29cabe
#
_cell.length_a   1.000
_cell.length_b   1.000
_cell.length_c   1.000
_cell.angle_alpha   90.00
_cell.angle_beta   90.00
_cell.angle_gamma   90.00
#
_symmetry.space_group_name_H-M   'P 1'
#
loop_
_entity.id
_entity.type
_entity.pdbx_description
1 polymer ?
#
loop_
_entity_poly.entity_id
_entity_poly.type
_entity_poly.pdbx_seq_one_letter_code
_entity_poly.pdbx_strand_id
1 'polypeptide(L)'
;VLQVVEVSVTVAAAADTGGRFLAGTGDWPSWVVPRRALGEWADLQDAVSVLVGGPACRREPELWWATPRTSEGVDAQAEAAAACSWCPARLECLSYALAANEREGVWGGRTAAERRCAA
;
A
#
# COMPACT_ATOMS: atom_id res chain seq x y z
N VAL A 1 -2.46 -10.24 -17.69
CA VAL A 1 -2.60 -9.61 -17.31
C VAL A 1 -2.59 -8.90 -17.20
N LEU A 2 -2.98 -9.41 -17.61
CA LEU A 2 -3.26 -8.64 -17.37
C LEU A 2 -3.44 -7.81 -17.12
N GLN A 3 -3.68 -7.86 -17.28
CA GLN A 3 -3.96 -6.95 -17.03
C GLN A 3 -3.82 -6.14 -16.57
N VAL A 4 -3.74 -6.71 -17.00
CA VAL A 4 -3.66 -5.74 -16.60
C VAL A 4 -3.19 -5.02 -16.59
N VAL A 5 -3.17 -5.54 -16.94
CA VAL A 5 -2.92 -4.73 -16.81
C VAL A 5 -2.70 -4.05 -16.89
N GLU A 6 -2.83 -4.52 -17.26
CA GLU A 6 -2.86 -3.75 -17.19
C GLU A 6 -2.64 -3.17 -16.81
N VAL A 7 -2.71 -3.62 -17.11
CA VAL A 7 -2.63 -2.92 -16.66
C VAL A 7 -2.19 -2.40 -16.42
N SER A 8 -1.95 -2.76 -16.72
CA SER A 8 -1.65 -2.19 -16.40
C SER A 8 -1.07 -1.58 -16.38
N VAL A 9 -0.91 -1.95 -16.75
CA VAL A 9 -0.50 -1.32 -16.61
C VAL A 9 -0.17 -0.62 -16.64
N THR A 10 -0.13 -0.90 -17.00
CA THR A 10 -0.02 -0.16 -16.86
C THR A 10 0.26 0.57 -16.53
N VAL A 11 0.37 0.38 -16.76
CA VAL A 11 0.58 1.13 -16.35
C VAL A 11 1.17 1.88 -16.09
N ALA A 12 1.47 1.72 -16.31
CA ALA A 12 1.93 2.42 -15.99
C ALA A 12 2.47 3.22 -16.12
N ALA A 13 2.50 3.15 -16.59
CA ALA A 13 2.91 3.91 -16.62
C ALA A 13 3.10 4.88 -16.83
N ALA A 14 2.79 5.07 -17.06
CA ALA A 14 2.84 5.99 -17.09
C ALA A 14 3.07 6.94 -16.93
N ALA A 15 3.11 7.13 -16.84
CA ALA A 15 3.28 8.02 -16.52
C ALA A 15 3.79 8.98 -16.62
N ASP A 16 3.78 8.99 -17.07
CA ASP A 16 4.14 9.89 -16.98
C ASP A 16 4.52 10.94 -16.75
N THR A 17 4.37 11.13 -17.19
CA THR A 17 4.61 12.23 -16.96
C THR A 17 4.81 12.56 -15.77
N GLY A 18 5.37 13.02 -15.40
CA GLY A 18 5.44 13.18 -14.15
C GLY A 18 5.14 12.05 -13.44
N GLY A 19 5.07 11.10 -13.92
CA GLY A 19 4.86 10.07 -13.15
C GLY A 19 3.51 9.84 -12.75
N ARG A 20 2.57 10.36 -13.21
CA ARG A 20 1.41 10.05 -12.74
C ARG A 20 0.73 9.39 -13.66
N PHE A 21 0.24 8.55 -13.56
CA PHE A 21 -0.33 7.90 -14.43
C PHE A 21 -1.63 7.89 -14.33
N LEU A 22 -2.25 8.17 -14.44
CA LEU A 22 -3.30 8.27 -14.36
C LEU A 22 -4.21 8.46 -14.39
N ALA A 23 -4.74 8.40 -14.48
CA ALA A 23 -5.50 8.34 -14.28
C ALA A 23 -6.43 9.14 -14.29
N GLY A 24 -6.66 9.68 -14.18
CA GLY A 24 -7.55 10.34 -14.39
C GLY A 24 -8.75 10.58 -13.84
N THR A 25 -9.20 9.92 -13.08
CA THR A 25 -10.44 10.18 -12.62
C THR A 25 -10.30 10.98 -11.45
N GLY A 26 -11.04 11.80 -11.13
CA GLY A 26 -10.99 12.60 -9.98
C GLY A 26 -11.05 11.85 -8.71
N ASP A 27 -11.43 10.61 -8.75
CA ASP A 27 -11.46 9.86 -7.57
C ASP A 27 -10.27 9.15 -7.26
N TRP A 28 -9.22 9.28 -8.01
CA TRP A 28 -8.00 8.64 -7.70
C TRP A 28 -7.55 9.01 -6.35
N PRO A 29 -7.00 8.08 -5.62
CA PRO A 29 -6.40 8.38 -4.35
C PRO A 29 -5.37 9.47 -4.53
N SER A 30 -5.11 10.19 -3.49
CA SER A 30 -4.16 11.26 -3.59
C SER A 30 -2.74 10.75 -3.72
N TRP A 31 -2.49 9.45 -3.60
CA TRP A 31 -1.15 8.98 -3.77
C TRP A 31 -0.98 8.28 -5.11
N VAL A 32 0.19 8.33 -5.63
CA VAL A 32 0.55 7.56 -6.81
C VAL A 32 1.84 6.83 -6.49
N VAL A 33 2.08 5.77 -7.21
CA VAL A 33 3.28 4.95 -6.99
C VAL A 33 4.49 5.70 -7.51
N PRO A 34 5.46 6.01 -6.67
CA PRO A 34 6.64 6.70 -7.17
C PRO A 34 7.49 5.76 -8.01
N ARG A 35 8.21 6.35 -8.95
CA ARG A 35 8.99 5.57 -9.88
C ARG A 35 10.00 4.68 -9.16
N ARG A 36 10.59 5.14 -8.07
CA ARG A 36 11.59 4.37 -7.35
C ARG A 36 11.02 3.11 -6.70
N ALA A 37 9.71 3.01 -6.61
CA ALA A 37 9.08 1.87 -5.95
C ALA A 37 8.24 1.01 -6.90
N LEU A 38 8.41 1.20 -8.21
CA LEU A 38 7.58 0.46 -9.16
C LEU A 38 7.83 -1.05 -9.08
N GLY A 39 9.06 -1.46 -8.87
CA GLY A 39 9.36 -2.89 -8.74
C GLY A 39 8.70 -3.48 -7.53
N GLU A 40 8.82 -2.79 -6.40
CA GLU A 40 8.21 -3.26 -5.16
C GLU A 40 6.69 -3.26 -5.26
N TRP A 41 6.14 -2.26 -5.96
CA TRP A 41 4.70 -2.22 -6.18
C TRP A 41 4.24 -3.43 -6.98
N ALA A 42 4.97 -3.78 -8.03
CA ALA A 42 4.63 -4.94 -8.84
C ALA A 42 4.68 -6.22 -8.02
N ASP A 43 5.71 -6.36 -7.19
CA ASP A 43 5.82 -7.54 -6.34
C ASP A 43 4.66 -7.62 -5.37
N LEU A 44 4.26 -6.48 -4.81
CA LEU A 44 3.14 -6.44 -3.90
C LEU A 44 1.84 -6.84 -4.62
N GLN A 45 1.63 -6.32 -5.83
CA GLN A 45 0.42 -6.65 -6.57
C GLN A 45 0.37 -8.15 -6.88
N ASP A 46 1.51 -8.73 -7.22
CA ASP A 46 1.56 -10.17 -7.45
C ASP A 46 1.23 -10.94 -6.17
N ALA A 47 1.78 -10.51 -5.07
CA ALA A 47 1.57 -11.21 -3.81
C ALA A 47 0.11 -11.16 -3.37
N VAL A 48 -0.56 -10.00 -3.56
CA VAL A 48 -1.95 -9.91 -3.12
C VAL A 48 -2.90 -10.57 -4.13
N SER A 49 -2.47 -10.76 -5.36
CA SER A 49 -3.36 -11.29 -6.38
C SER A 49 -3.77 -12.74 -6.11
N VAL A 50 -2.98 -13.45 -5.30
CA VAL A 50 -3.29 -14.85 -4.99
C VAL A 50 -4.08 -14.99 -3.69
N LEU A 51 -4.42 -13.90 -3.03
CA LEU A 51 -5.13 -13.99 -1.77
C LEU A 51 -6.63 -14.08 -2.04
N VAL A 52 -7.23 -15.16 -1.59
CA VAL A 52 -8.65 -15.37 -1.77
C VAL A 52 -9.40 -14.33 -0.95
N GLY A 53 -10.24 -13.55 -1.60
CA GLY A 53 -10.97 -12.49 -0.91
C GLY A 53 -10.16 -11.23 -0.66
N GLY A 54 -8.89 -11.22 -1.09
CA GLY A 54 -8.04 -10.06 -0.91
C GLY A 54 -7.48 -9.93 0.48
N PRO A 55 -6.61 -8.96 0.70
CA PRO A 55 -6.04 -8.76 2.02
C PRO A 55 -7.03 -8.09 2.97
N ALA A 56 -6.82 -8.30 4.27
CA ALA A 56 -7.72 -7.74 5.29
C ALA A 56 -7.83 -6.22 5.19
N CYS A 57 -6.75 -5.54 4.81
CA CYS A 57 -6.75 -4.09 4.72
C CYS A 57 -7.73 -3.58 3.67
N ARG A 58 -8.10 -4.41 2.71
CA ARG A 58 -9.04 -4.01 1.69
C ARG A 58 -10.47 -4.08 2.21
N ARG A 59 -10.69 -4.93 3.22
CA ARG A 59 -12.03 -5.09 3.78
C ARG A 59 -12.35 -4.04 4.86
N GLU A 60 -11.33 -3.59 5.59
CA GLU A 60 -11.55 -2.59 6.64
C GLU A 60 -10.48 -1.52 6.57
N PRO A 61 -10.44 -0.77 5.48
CA PRO A 61 -9.34 0.18 5.28
C PRO A 61 -9.24 1.25 6.35
N GLU A 62 -10.33 1.54 7.03
CA GLU A 62 -10.30 2.60 8.03
C GLU A 62 -9.36 2.28 9.19
N LEU A 63 -9.15 1.00 9.50
CA LEU A 63 -8.20 0.66 10.55
C LEU A 63 -6.77 0.98 10.13
N TRP A 64 -6.46 0.70 8.86
CA TRP A 64 -5.12 0.89 8.34
C TRP A 64 -4.76 2.35 8.16
N TRP A 65 -5.78 3.19 7.96
CA TRP A 65 -5.55 4.61 7.71
C TRP A 65 -5.93 5.50 8.87
N ALA A 66 -6.18 4.92 10.04
CA ALA A 66 -6.55 5.70 11.21
C ALA A 66 -5.40 6.62 11.60
N THR A 67 -5.75 7.81 12.07
CA THR A 67 -4.74 8.74 12.49
C THR A 67 -4.32 8.43 13.92
N PRO A 68 -3.03 8.48 14.25
CA PRO A 68 -2.58 8.18 15.60
C PRO A 68 -2.70 9.35 16.57
N ARG A 69 -3.53 10.33 16.25
CA ARG A 69 -3.68 11.50 17.10
C ARG A 69 -4.57 11.26 18.30
N THR A 70 -5.36 10.20 18.28
CA THR A 70 -6.25 9.87 19.39
C THR A 70 -5.93 8.47 19.85
N SER A 71 -6.38 8.13 21.05
CA SER A 71 -6.16 6.78 21.56
C SER A 71 -6.90 5.76 20.71
N GLU A 72 -8.08 6.12 20.20
CA GLU A 72 -8.79 5.21 19.32
C GLU A 72 -8.01 4.96 18.03
N GLY A 73 -7.37 6.00 17.50
CA GLY A 73 -6.57 5.84 16.30
C GLY A 73 -5.34 4.98 16.53
N VAL A 74 -4.70 5.15 17.67
CA VAL A 74 -3.55 4.32 18.04
C VAL A 74 -3.98 2.88 18.16
N ASP A 75 -5.11 2.63 18.81
CA ASP A 75 -5.62 1.28 18.97
C ASP A 75 -5.99 0.66 17.63
N ALA A 76 -6.61 1.45 16.75
CA ALA A 76 -6.97 0.97 15.42
C ALA A 76 -5.73 0.57 14.62
N GLN A 77 -4.67 1.36 14.70
CA GLN A 77 -3.44 1.03 14.01
C GLN A 77 -2.80 -0.23 14.59
N ALA A 78 -2.88 -0.40 15.90
CA ALA A 78 -2.34 -1.61 16.52
C ALA A 78 -3.11 -2.84 16.07
N GLU A 79 -4.43 -2.73 15.96
CA GLU A 79 -5.24 -3.83 15.47
C GLU A 79 -4.89 -4.14 14.01
N ALA A 80 -4.71 -3.11 13.19
CA ALA A 80 -4.34 -3.31 11.80
C ALA A 80 -2.98 -3.99 11.70
N ALA A 81 -2.02 -3.55 12.49
CA ALA A 81 -0.68 -4.14 12.45
C ALA A 81 -0.72 -5.60 12.86
N ALA A 82 -1.54 -5.94 13.87
CA ALA A 82 -1.69 -7.32 14.29
C ALA A 82 -2.29 -8.18 13.17
N ALA A 83 -3.26 -7.64 12.45
CA ALA A 83 -3.86 -8.38 11.34
C ALA A 83 -2.85 -8.64 10.24
N CYS A 84 -1.91 -7.73 10.02
CA CYS A 84 -0.89 -7.93 9.01
C CYS A 84 0.04 -9.10 9.33
N SER A 85 0.12 -9.52 10.59
CA SER A 85 0.95 -10.65 10.97
C SER A 85 0.53 -11.92 10.25
N TRP A 86 -0.73 -11.99 9.85
CA TRP A 86 -1.26 -13.17 9.19
C TRP A 86 -1.36 -13.00 7.69
N CYS A 87 -0.89 -11.88 7.14
CA CYS A 87 -1.02 -11.61 5.73
C CYS A 87 0.18 -12.20 4.97
N PRO A 88 -0.05 -13.07 4.01
CA PRO A 88 1.07 -13.66 3.25
C PRO A 88 1.85 -12.63 2.44
N ALA A 89 1.27 -11.47 2.16
CA ALA A 89 1.94 -10.43 1.38
C ALA A 89 2.63 -9.40 2.27
N ARG A 90 2.80 -9.68 3.56
CA ARG A 90 3.29 -8.71 4.52
C ARG A 90 4.66 -8.15 4.14
N LEU A 91 5.57 -9.02 3.74
CA LEU A 91 6.94 -8.59 3.44
C LEU A 91 6.98 -7.72 2.19
N GLU A 92 6.24 -8.09 1.18
CA GLU A 92 6.19 -7.29 -0.05
C GLU A 92 5.55 -5.95 0.22
N CYS A 93 4.53 -5.93 1.08
CA CYS A 93 3.86 -4.71 1.44
C CYS A 93 4.81 -3.76 2.17
N LEU A 94 5.58 -4.28 3.12
CA LEU A 94 6.54 -3.47 3.85
C LEU A 94 7.64 -2.97 2.92
N SER A 95 8.14 -3.83 2.04
CA SER A 95 9.17 -3.44 1.10
C SER A 95 8.71 -2.30 0.20
N TYR A 96 7.45 -2.37 -0.26
CA TYR A 96 6.91 -1.28 -1.05
C TYR A 96 6.87 0.01 -0.24
N ALA A 97 6.34 -0.06 0.98
CA ALA A 97 6.17 1.15 1.77
C ALA A 97 7.50 1.82 2.07
N LEU A 98 8.54 1.03 2.32
CA LEU A 98 9.86 1.59 2.57
C LEU A 98 10.44 2.19 1.29
N ALA A 99 10.33 1.50 0.18
CA ALA A 99 10.85 2.01 -1.10
C ALA A 99 10.14 3.28 -1.52
N ALA A 100 8.85 3.34 -1.30
CA ALA A 100 8.04 4.50 -1.70
C ALA A 100 8.09 5.60 -0.66
N ASN A 101 8.59 5.31 0.53
CA ASN A 101 8.61 6.27 1.64
C ASN A 101 7.19 6.70 1.96
N GLU A 102 6.29 5.72 2.11
CA GLU A 102 4.91 6.02 2.48
C GLU A 102 4.89 6.60 3.88
N ARG A 103 4.27 7.75 4.01
CA ARG A 103 4.32 8.48 5.27
C ARG A 103 3.16 8.21 6.19
N GLU A 104 2.13 7.56 5.68
CA GLU A 104 0.91 7.36 6.44
C GLU A 104 0.45 5.93 6.32
N GLY A 105 -0.41 5.53 7.23
CA GLY A 105 -1.01 4.21 7.17
C GLY A 105 -0.13 3.12 7.74
N VAL A 106 -0.76 1.97 7.94
CA VAL A 106 -0.06 0.76 8.37
C VAL A 106 0.24 -0.05 7.13
N TRP A 107 1.50 -0.39 6.95
CA TRP A 107 1.93 -1.16 5.79
C TRP A 107 2.80 -2.31 6.28
N GLY A 108 2.43 -3.51 5.90
CA GLY A 108 3.22 -4.68 6.25
C GLY A 108 3.37 -4.89 7.74
N GLY A 109 2.39 -4.47 8.51
CA GLY A 109 2.42 -4.64 9.95
C GLY A 109 3.18 -3.56 10.71
N ARG A 110 3.58 -2.48 10.03
CA ARG A 110 4.31 -1.41 10.68
C ARG A 110 3.59 -0.10 10.53
N THR A 111 3.50 0.65 11.61
CA THR A 111 2.96 2.00 11.55
C THR A 111 3.96 2.93 10.88
N ALA A 112 3.51 4.14 10.54
CA ALA A 112 4.41 5.12 9.94
C ALA A 112 5.56 5.45 10.86
N ALA A 113 5.30 5.58 12.15
CA ALA A 113 6.35 5.87 13.11
C ALA A 113 7.39 4.75 13.16
N GLU A 114 6.94 3.51 13.13
CA GLU A 114 7.85 2.39 13.16
C GLU A 114 8.70 2.32 11.90
N ARG A 115 8.11 2.64 10.76
CA ARG A 115 8.88 2.62 9.51
C ARG A 115 9.94 3.72 9.50
N ARG A 116 9.63 4.88 10.07
CA ARG A 116 10.62 5.95 10.14
C ARG A 116 11.81 5.54 10.99
N CYS A 117 11.56 4.83 12.06
CA CYS A 117 12.66 4.37 12.91
C CYS A 117 13.47 3.28 12.26
N ALA A 118 12.87 2.50 11.39
CA ALA A 118 13.56 1.39 10.75
C ALA A 118 14.40 1.83 9.56
N ALA A 119 14.15 3.01 9.04
CA ALA A 119 14.82 3.46 7.81
C ALA A 119 16.26 3.96 8.03
#